data_bb207a5333928d55fdef8e7051a831bd
#
_entry.id   bb207a5333928d55fdef8e7051a831bd
#
_cell.length_a   1.000
_cell.length_b   1.000
_cell.length_c   1.000
_cell.angle_alpha   90.00
_cell.angle_beta   90.00
_cell.angle_gamma   90.00
#
_symmetry.space_group_name_H-M   'P 1'
#
loop_
_entity.id
_entity.type
_entity.pdbx_description
1 polymer ?
#
loop_
_entity_poly.entity_id
_entity_poly.type
_entity_poly.pdbx_seq_one_letter_code
_entity_poly.pdbx_strand_id
1 'polypeptide(L)'
;MEAARKGIITPELEIVAKKERMTTEELLPLVASGKVAICANKNHKCIDPEGVGSMLRTKINVNLGVSRDCKDYDVEMQKVMEAVNMGAHAIMDLSSHGNTIPFRRKLTSECPAMIGTVPVYDSVIHYQRDLDTLTAKDFIDVV
;
A
#
# COMPACT_ATOMS: atom_id res chain seq x y z
N MET A 1 7.75 -11.83 -7.47
CA MET A 1 8.61 -11.90 -8.69
C MET A 1 9.62 -13.04 -8.65
N GLU A 2 10.44 -13.19 -7.62
CA GLU A 2 11.46 -14.26 -7.57
C GLU A 2 10.85 -15.67 -7.59
N ALA A 3 9.79 -15.92 -6.81
CA ALA A 3 9.03 -17.17 -6.85
C ALA A 3 8.46 -17.45 -8.25
N ALA A 4 7.87 -16.43 -8.89
CA ALA A 4 7.32 -16.56 -10.24
C ALA A 4 8.38 -16.90 -11.30
N ARG A 5 9.59 -16.36 -11.17
CA ARG A 5 10.73 -16.73 -12.07
C ARG A 5 11.16 -18.18 -11.91
N LYS A 6 10.92 -18.78 -10.76
CA LYS A 6 11.15 -20.20 -10.47
C LYS A 6 9.95 -21.10 -10.81
N GLY A 7 8.90 -20.54 -11.41
CA GLY A 7 7.68 -21.28 -11.71
C GLY A 7 6.80 -21.62 -10.50
N ILE A 8 7.04 -20.97 -9.35
CA ILE A 8 6.32 -21.23 -8.11
C ILE A 8 5.06 -20.36 -8.08
N ILE A 9 3.91 -21.02 -7.98
CA ILE A 9 2.60 -20.39 -7.75
C ILE A 9 2.45 -20.18 -6.25
N THR A 10 2.22 -18.92 -5.84
CA THR A 10 1.98 -18.58 -4.43
C THR A 10 0.49 -18.36 -4.18
N PRO A 11 0.02 -18.46 -2.92
CA PRO A 11 -1.39 -18.18 -2.59
C PRO A 11 -1.87 -16.80 -3.07
N GLU A 12 -1.01 -15.78 -2.95
CA GLU A 12 -1.32 -14.44 -3.41
C GLU A 12 -1.52 -14.37 -4.94
N LEU A 13 -0.73 -15.14 -5.70
CA LEU A 13 -0.86 -15.22 -7.15
C LEU A 13 -2.19 -15.87 -7.53
N GLU A 14 -2.61 -16.94 -6.84
CA GLU A 14 -3.91 -17.58 -7.06
C GLU A 14 -5.08 -16.65 -6.76
N ILE A 15 -5.01 -15.90 -5.64
CA ILE A 15 -6.04 -14.91 -5.28
C ILE A 15 -6.16 -13.83 -6.36
N VAL A 16 -5.03 -13.28 -6.80
CA VAL A 16 -5.01 -12.23 -7.83
C VAL A 16 -5.51 -12.77 -9.18
N ALA A 17 -5.08 -13.95 -9.59
CA ALA A 17 -5.55 -14.59 -10.82
C ALA A 17 -7.09 -14.72 -10.83
N LYS A 18 -7.66 -15.21 -9.73
CA LYS A 18 -9.12 -15.31 -9.58
C LYS A 18 -9.82 -13.95 -9.65
N LYS A 19 -9.29 -12.93 -8.97
CA LYS A 19 -9.84 -11.55 -9.01
C LYS A 19 -9.81 -10.94 -10.40
N GLU A 20 -8.74 -11.20 -11.14
CA GLU A 20 -8.54 -10.67 -12.50
C GLU A 20 -9.20 -11.53 -13.59
N ARG A 21 -9.84 -12.64 -13.21
CA ARG A 21 -10.46 -13.62 -14.13
C ARG A 21 -9.46 -14.19 -15.14
N MET A 22 -8.23 -14.42 -14.68
CA MET A 22 -7.13 -15.02 -15.41
C MET A 22 -6.78 -16.38 -14.80
N THR A 23 -6.08 -17.22 -15.57
CA THR A 23 -5.46 -18.42 -15.02
C THR A 23 -4.12 -18.10 -14.37
N THR A 24 -3.62 -18.98 -13.50
CA THR A 24 -2.29 -18.81 -12.91
C THR A 24 -1.18 -18.89 -13.96
N GLU A 25 -1.38 -19.69 -15.02
CA GLU A 25 -0.47 -19.84 -16.16
C GLU A 25 -0.34 -18.56 -16.99
N GLU A 26 -1.41 -17.78 -17.08
CA GLU A 26 -1.42 -16.47 -17.76
C GLU A 26 -0.76 -15.39 -16.90
N LEU A 27 -1.04 -15.39 -15.59
CA LEU A 27 -0.54 -14.36 -14.67
C LEU A 27 0.93 -14.55 -14.31
N LEU A 28 1.39 -15.79 -14.13
CA LEU A 28 2.75 -16.12 -13.69
C LEU A 28 3.84 -15.47 -14.55
N PRO A 29 3.81 -15.56 -15.88
CA PRO A 29 4.83 -14.93 -16.74
C PRO A 29 4.81 -13.39 -16.68
N LEU A 30 3.66 -12.78 -16.45
CA LEU A 30 3.55 -11.33 -16.26
C LEU A 30 4.26 -10.88 -14.98
N VAL A 31 4.08 -11.64 -13.88
CA VAL A 31 4.78 -11.38 -12.62
C VAL A 31 6.28 -11.68 -12.75
N ALA A 32 6.66 -12.77 -13.40
CA ALA A 32 8.05 -13.16 -13.60
C ALA A 32 8.84 -12.11 -14.40
N SER A 33 8.21 -11.54 -15.43
CA SER A 33 8.81 -10.50 -16.29
C SER A 33 8.77 -9.09 -15.71
N GLY A 34 8.09 -8.89 -14.54
CA GLY A 34 7.96 -7.60 -13.89
C GLY A 34 6.89 -6.69 -14.53
N LYS A 35 6.04 -7.22 -15.42
CA LYS A 35 4.91 -6.47 -15.99
C LYS A 35 3.73 -6.34 -15.02
N VAL A 36 3.69 -7.19 -14.00
CA VAL A 36 2.70 -7.19 -12.91
C VAL A 36 3.41 -7.29 -11.58
N ALA A 37 3.00 -6.45 -10.64
CA ALA A 37 3.35 -6.56 -9.22
C ALA A 37 2.14 -7.04 -8.42
N ILE A 38 2.35 -7.97 -7.50
CA ILE A 38 1.34 -8.36 -6.51
C ILE A 38 1.66 -7.66 -5.20
N CYS A 39 0.74 -6.83 -4.75
CA CYS A 39 0.87 -6.05 -3.53
C CYS A 39 0.35 -6.85 -2.34
N ALA A 40 1.26 -7.49 -1.61
CA ALA A 40 0.96 -8.29 -0.43
C ALA A 40 2.12 -8.20 0.56
N ASN A 41 2.09 -7.21 1.45
CA ASN A 41 3.11 -7.07 2.48
C ASN A 41 2.88 -8.10 3.60
N LYS A 42 3.90 -8.92 3.91
CA LYS A 42 3.85 -9.97 4.95
C LYS A 42 3.49 -9.45 6.36
N ASN A 43 3.74 -8.18 6.63
CA ASN A 43 3.43 -7.53 7.90
C ASN A 43 2.01 -6.97 7.96
N HIS A 44 1.32 -6.88 6.83
CA HIS A 44 -0.05 -6.42 6.69
C HIS A 44 -0.99 -7.63 6.78
N LYS A 45 -1.44 -7.96 7.99
CA LYS A 45 -2.07 -9.25 8.29
C LYS A 45 -3.45 -9.46 7.68
N CYS A 46 -4.21 -8.40 7.49
CA CYS A 46 -5.55 -8.46 6.90
C CYS A 46 -5.58 -8.15 5.40
N ILE A 47 -4.41 -8.03 4.76
CA ILE A 47 -4.34 -7.69 3.33
C ILE A 47 -5.10 -8.70 2.46
N ASP A 48 -5.92 -8.17 1.58
CA ASP A 48 -6.52 -8.91 0.47
C ASP A 48 -5.70 -8.60 -0.81
N PRO A 49 -4.82 -9.52 -1.25
CA PRO A 49 -3.84 -9.23 -2.30
C PRO A 49 -4.44 -8.69 -3.58
N GLU A 50 -3.82 -7.66 -4.15
CA GLU A 50 -4.17 -7.09 -5.45
C GLU A 50 -2.98 -7.09 -6.40
N GLY A 51 -3.27 -7.27 -7.68
CA GLY A 51 -2.29 -7.15 -8.74
C GLY A 51 -2.36 -5.79 -9.41
N VAL A 52 -1.22 -5.19 -9.71
CA VAL A 52 -1.11 -3.94 -10.47
C VAL A 52 -0.17 -4.14 -11.65
N GLY A 53 -0.61 -3.83 -12.85
CA GLY A 53 0.22 -3.94 -14.04
C GLY A 53 -0.54 -4.27 -15.31
N SER A 54 0.20 -4.76 -16.29
CA SER A 54 -0.31 -5.04 -17.65
C SER A 54 -1.39 -6.12 -17.64
N MET A 55 -2.42 -5.92 -18.44
CA MET A 55 -3.55 -6.86 -18.63
C MET A 55 -4.51 -6.99 -17.45
N LEU A 56 -4.26 -6.29 -16.34
CA LEU A 56 -5.12 -6.31 -15.16
C LEU A 56 -6.12 -5.14 -15.17
N ARG A 57 -7.20 -5.29 -14.39
CA ARG A 57 -8.17 -4.22 -14.17
C ARG A 57 -7.48 -2.98 -13.59
N THR A 58 -7.98 -1.80 -13.91
CA THR A 58 -7.57 -0.56 -13.25
C THR A 58 -7.99 -0.58 -11.77
N LYS A 59 -7.04 -0.30 -10.87
CA LYS A 59 -7.30 -0.20 -9.43
C LYS A 59 -7.61 1.24 -9.05
N ILE A 60 -8.57 1.39 -8.15
CA ILE A 60 -8.92 2.69 -7.56
C ILE A 60 -8.07 2.86 -6.31
N ASN A 61 -7.30 3.95 -6.28
CA ASN A 61 -6.55 4.39 -5.12
C ASN A 61 -7.22 5.61 -4.50
N VAL A 62 -7.41 5.61 -3.20
CA VAL A 62 -7.99 6.73 -2.44
C VAL A 62 -6.92 7.38 -1.59
N ASN A 63 -6.75 8.67 -1.75
CA ASN A 63 -5.83 9.48 -0.97
C ASN A 63 -6.54 10.05 0.26
N LEU A 64 -5.92 9.93 1.41
CA LEU A 64 -6.38 10.48 2.68
C LEU A 64 -5.19 10.72 3.62
N GLY A 65 -5.45 11.17 4.82
CA GLY A 65 -4.40 11.38 5.83
C GLY A 65 -4.61 12.65 6.63
N VAL A 66 -3.97 12.71 7.78
CA VAL A 66 -4.02 13.88 8.67
C VAL A 66 -3.09 14.99 8.20
N SER A 67 -3.53 16.24 8.42
CA SER A 67 -2.78 17.45 8.15
C SER A 67 -2.73 18.35 9.38
N ARG A 68 -2.08 19.51 9.25
CA ARG A 68 -2.09 20.52 10.32
C ARG A 68 -3.50 20.97 10.69
N ASP A 69 -4.39 21.02 9.72
CA ASP A 69 -5.76 21.55 9.86
C ASP A 69 -6.79 20.47 10.23
N CYS A 70 -6.48 19.20 9.95
CA CYS A 70 -7.33 18.07 10.28
C CYS A 70 -6.48 16.96 10.91
N LYS A 71 -6.60 16.77 12.23
CA LYS A 71 -5.73 15.89 13.04
C LYS A 71 -6.44 14.67 13.63
N ASP A 72 -7.68 14.41 13.23
CA ASP A 72 -8.51 13.36 13.81
C ASP A 72 -8.27 12.02 13.09
N TYR A 73 -7.51 11.13 13.72
CA TYR A 73 -7.22 9.80 13.20
C TYR A 73 -8.42 8.86 13.16
N ASP A 74 -9.42 9.06 14.01
CA ASP A 74 -10.63 8.22 14.00
C ASP A 74 -11.52 8.60 12.81
N VAL A 75 -11.62 9.88 12.48
CA VAL A 75 -12.27 10.35 11.25
C VAL A 75 -11.53 9.82 10.02
N GLU A 76 -10.18 9.85 10.01
CA GLU A 76 -9.41 9.29 8.89
C GLU A 76 -9.64 7.78 8.75
N MET A 77 -9.70 7.04 9.86
CA MET A 77 -9.98 5.59 9.80
C MET A 77 -11.40 5.30 9.30
N GLN A 78 -12.39 6.13 9.67
CA GLN A 78 -13.75 6.02 9.11
C GLN A 78 -13.73 6.21 7.59
N LYS A 79 -13.03 7.23 7.08
CA LYS A 79 -12.87 7.46 5.63
C LYS A 79 -12.22 6.25 4.92
N VAL A 80 -11.21 5.63 5.56
CA VAL A 80 -10.59 4.40 5.04
C VAL A 80 -11.63 3.31 4.84
N MET A 81 -12.41 3.02 5.87
CA MET A 81 -13.38 1.93 5.82
C MET A 81 -14.52 2.24 4.84
N GLU A 82 -14.96 3.48 4.75
CA GLU A 82 -15.94 3.91 3.74
C GLU A 82 -15.39 3.75 2.31
N ALA A 83 -14.14 4.16 2.07
CA ALA A 83 -13.48 3.99 0.77
C ALA A 83 -13.39 2.50 0.37
N VAL A 84 -13.01 1.63 1.29
CA VAL A 84 -12.96 0.18 1.07
C VAL A 84 -14.35 -0.38 0.75
N ASN A 85 -15.37 0.01 1.50
CA ASN A 85 -16.77 -0.40 1.27
C ASN A 85 -17.30 0.09 -0.09
N MET A 86 -16.79 1.21 -0.59
CA MET A 86 -17.10 1.75 -1.92
C MET A 86 -16.27 1.10 -3.04
N GLY A 87 -15.39 0.16 -2.72
CA GLY A 87 -14.60 -0.61 -3.68
C GLY A 87 -13.21 -0.04 -3.99
N ALA A 88 -12.63 0.75 -3.09
CA ALA A 88 -11.23 1.13 -3.20
C ALA A 88 -10.32 -0.10 -3.08
N HIS A 89 -9.31 -0.19 -3.94
CA HIS A 89 -8.33 -1.27 -3.96
C HIS A 89 -7.05 -0.90 -3.22
N ALA A 90 -6.80 0.40 -3.09
CA ALA A 90 -5.62 0.95 -2.43
C ALA A 90 -5.98 2.20 -1.64
N ILE A 91 -5.29 2.40 -0.53
CA ILE A 91 -5.33 3.60 0.29
C ILE A 91 -3.92 4.19 0.31
N MET A 92 -3.80 5.47 -0.02
CA MET A 92 -2.56 6.22 0.12
C MET A 92 -2.68 7.12 1.34
N ASP A 93 -1.94 6.80 2.40
CA ASP A 93 -1.81 7.66 3.57
C ASP A 93 -0.82 8.80 3.28
N LEU A 94 -1.37 9.98 3.05
CA LEU A 94 -0.64 11.22 2.80
C LEU A 94 -0.46 12.06 4.07
N SER A 95 -0.54 11.43 5.24
CA SER A 95 -0.38 12.15 6.52
C SER A 95 0.93 12.93 6.55
N SER A 96 0.81 14.22 6.80
CA SER A 96 1.92 15.18 6.83
C SER A 96 2.11 15.86 8.19
N HIS A 97 1.41 15.37 9.24
CA HIS A 97 1.46 15.97 10.56
C HIS A 97 1.24 14.95 11.69
N GLY A 98 1.86 15.20 12.84
CA GLY A 98 1.66 14.41 14.07
C GLY A 98 2.40 13.07 14.06
N ASN A 99 2.07 12.21 15.04
CA ASN A 99 2.64 10.87 15.13
C ASN A 99 1.79 9.88 14.32
N THR A 100 2.25 9.53 13.13
CA THR A 100 1.55 8.64 12.19
C THR A 100 1.62 7.15 12.57
N ILE A 101 2.54 6.75 13.45
CA ILE A 101 2.80 5.35 13.79
C ILE A 101 1.58 4.62 14.35
N PRO A 102 0.83 5.15 15.35
CA PRO A 102 -0.35 4.47 15.87
C PRO A 102 -1.44 4.29 14.81
N PHE A 103 -1.67 5.32 13.99
CA PHE A 103 -2.64 5.27 12.90
C PHE A 103 -2.27 4.20 11.87
N ARG A 104 -1.02 4.15 11.42
CA ARG A 104 -0.56 3.15 10.46
C ARG A 104 -0.60 1.72 10.99
N ARG A 105 -0.33 1.53 12.29
CA ARG A 105 -0.51 0.22 12.93
C ARG A 105 -1.99 -0.22 12.90
N LYS A 106 -2.92 0.68 13.20
CA LYS A 106 -4.35 0.42 13.10
C LYS A 106 -4.75 0.15 11.66
N LEU A 107 -4.30 0.99 10.73
CA LEU A 107 -4.55 0.86 9.29
C LEU A 107 -4.11 -0.52 8.75
N THR A 108 -2.89 -0.95 9.06
CA THR A 108 -2.37 -2.26 8.60
C THR A 108 -2.98 -3.46 9.34
N SER A 109 -3.69 -3.25 10.44
CA SER A 109 -4.39 -4.33 11.17
C SER A 109 -5.84 -4.49 10.76
N GLU A 110 -6.50 -3.45 10.23
CA GLU A 110 -7.94 -3.42 9.99
C GLU A 110 -8.32 -3.23 8.51
N CYS A 111 -7.51 -2.55 7.72
CA CYS A 111 -7.81 -2.26 6.31
C CYS A 111 -7.30 -3.39 5.41
N PRO A 112 -8.16 -4.06 4.62
CA PRO A 112 -7.74 -5.11 3.69
C PRO A 112 -7.13 -4.59 2.38
N ALA A 113 -7.29 -3.31 2.06
CA ALA A 113 -6.76 -2.73 0.82
C ALA A 113 -5.23 -2.54 0.88
N MET A 114 -4.60 -2.45 -0.26
CA MET A 114 -3.18 -2.06 -0.36
C MET A 114 -2.96 -0.71 0.32
N ILE A 115 -1.88 -0.57 1.08
CA ILE A 115 -1.54 0.69 1.75
C ILE A 115 -0.23 1.21 1.22
N GLY A 116 -0.25 2.46 0.75
CA GLY A 116 0.92 3.23 0.42
C GLY A 116 1.14 4.37 1.41
N THR A 117 2.39 4.77 1.59
CA THR A 117 2.80 5.91 2.43
C THR A 117 3.79 6.79 1.68
N VAL A 118 4.08 7.98 2.21
CA VAL A 118 5.03 8.90 1.62
C VAL A 118 6.18 9.16 2.59
N PRO A 119 7.29 8.39 2.51
CA PRO A 119 8.43 8.52 3.43
C PRO A 119 9.04 9.92 3.49
N VAL A 120 8.94 10.69 2.41
CA VAL A 120 9.40 12.09 2.39
C VAL A 120 8.68 12.94 3.44
N TYR A 121 7.36 12.76 3.59
CA TYR A 121 6.60 13.48 4.62
C TYR A 121 6.98 13.00 6.02
N ASP A 122 7.16 11.69 6.18
CA ASP A 122 7.59 11.11 7.45
C ASP A 122 8.95 11.62 7.90
N SER A 123 9.89 11.79 6.99
CA SER A 123 11.21 12.33 7.30
C SER A 123 11.13 13.75 7.87
N VAL A 124 10.32 14.62 7.25
CA VAL A 124 10.09 15.97 7.76
C VAL A 124 9.43 15.97 9.14
N ILE A 125 8.43 15.11 9.35
CA ILE A 125 7.73 14.98 10.63
C ILE A 125 8.68 14.46 11.73
N HIS A 126 9.45 13.41 11.41
CA HIS A 126 10.33 12.73 12.37
C HIS A 126 11.48 13.62 12.83
N TYR A 127 12.15 14.28 11.90
CA TYR A 127 13.31 15.12 12.20
C TYR A 127 12.96 16.56 12.53
N GLN A 128 11.72 17.00 12.26
CA GLN A 128 11.26 18.38 12.45
C GLN A 128 12.19 19.42 11.80
N ARG A 129 12.67 19.08 10.59
CA ARG A 129 13.57 19.90 9.78
C ARG A 129 12.98 20.14 8.40
N ASP A 130 13.39 21.21 7.76
CA ASP A 130 13.01 21.53 6.39
C ASP A 130 13.56 20.48 5.41
N LEU A 131 12.80 20.21 4.37
CA LEU A 131 13.08 19.13 3.41
C LEU A 131 14.46 19.26 2.75
N ASP A 132 14.88 20.47 2.46
CA ASP A 132 16.18 20.79 1.83
C ASP A 132 17.38 20.55 2.76
N THR A 133 17.14 20.38 4.08
CA THR A 133 18.18 20.09 5.07
C THR A 133 18.34 18.59 5.35
N LEU A 134 17.47 17.74 4.79
CA LEU A 134 17.49 16.31 5.00
C LEU A 134 18.50 15.63 4.06
N THR A 135 19.14 14.58 4.58
CA THR A 135 20.11 13.77 3.84
C THR A 135 19.47 12.45 3.36
N ALA A 136 20.13 11.77 2.43
CA ALA A 136 19.71 10.44 1.99
C ALA A 136 19.54 9.45 3.15
N LYS A 137 20.40 9.54 4.18
CA LYS A 137 20.31 8.71 5.38
C LYS A 137 19.01 8.98 6.14
N ASP A 138 18.60 10.24 6.29
CA ASP A 138 17.39 10.62 7.01
C ASP A 138 16.13 10.03 6.33
N PHE A 139 16.11 9.93 4.99
CA PHE A 139 15.03 9.28 4.26
C PHE A 139 15.04 7.75 4.42
N ILE A 140 16.22 7.13 4.44
CA ILE A 140 16.35 5.68 4.58
C ILE A 140 15.95 5.24 6.00
N ASP A 141 16.26 6.03 7.01
CA ASP A 141 16.00 5.70 8.42
C ASP A 141 14.49 5.69 8.77
N VAL A 142 13.64 6.31 7.96
CA VAL A 142 12.17 6.33 8.20
C VAL A 142 11.39 5.31 7.34
N VAL A 143 12.04 4.64 6.40
CA VAL A 143 11.46 3.57 5.57
C VAL A 143 11.55 2.23 6.27
#